data_92a0364137f0ac6578fdffa4f775eb0c
#
_entry.id   92a0364137f0ac6578fdffa4f775eb0c
#
_cell.length_a   1.000
_cell.length_b   1.000
_cell.length_c   1.000
_cell.angle_alpha   90.00
_cell.angle_beta   90.00
_cell.angle_gamma   90.00
#
_symmetry.space_group_name_H-M   'P 1'
#
loop_
_entity.id
_entity.type
_entity.pdbx_description
1 polymer ?
#
loop_
_entity_poly.entity_id
_entity_poly.type
_entity_poly.pdbx_seq_one_letter_code
_entity_poly.pdbx_strand_id
1 'polypeptide(L)'
;MAIDRRAAMSPTEQCREIVELDKSILLAAVVENADLLGCFFKKPMVPPNEHRFKVLRIQTELMLSMAKNNEDFFGELSYLMFHSQLLDMFLFPLGKGRKLKLLAVAVKRPYEHDQIAKKVLGRLSRIRA
;
A
#
# COMPACT_ATOMS: atom_id res chain seq x y z
N MET A 1 -9.03 26.44 16.26
CA MET A 1 -9.19 25.76 14.98
C MET A 1 -8.63 24.36 15.10
N ALA A 2 -9.43 23.35 14.78
CA ALA A 2 -8.97 21.97 14.87
C ALA A 2 -7.99 21.65 13.74
N ILE A 3 -6.83 21.12 14.10
CA ILE A 3 -5.86 20.67 13.13
C ILE A 3 -6.30 19.29 12.64
N ASP A 4 -6.37 19.10 11.33
CA ASP A 4 -6.64 17.79 10.76
C ASP A 4 -5.44 16.89 11.04
N ARG A 5 -5.61 15.95 11.97
CA ARG A 5 -4.55 15.02 12.36
C ARG A 5 -4.06 14.18 11.19
N ARG A 6 -4.94 13.87 10.22
CA ARG A 6 -4.58 13.06 9.05
C ARG A 6 -3.61 13.81 8.14
N ALA A 7 -3.84 15.10 7.95
CA ALA A 7 -2.94 15.96 7.16
C ALA A 7 -1.59 16.14 7.84
N ALA A 8 -1.54 16.09 9.20
CA ALA A 8 -0.33 16.27 9.98
C ALA A 8 0.45 14.96 10.18
N MET A 9 -0.13 13.80 9.86
CA MET A 9 0.53 12.51 10.07
C MET A 9 1.62 12.25 9.05
N SER A 10 2.77 11.75 9.54
CA SER A 10 3.83 11.30 8.66
C SER A 10 3.40 10.05 7.87
N PRO A 11 4.01 9.80 6.72
CA PRO A 11 3.73 8.56 5.99
C PRO A 11 3.97 7.29 6.81
N THR A 12 4.99 7.28 7.68
CA THR A 12 5.26 6.14 8.56
C THR A 12 4.14 5.92 9.57
N GLU A 13 3.59 6.99 10.16
CA GLU A 13 2.46 6.88 11.07
C GLU A 13 1.21 6.39 10.36
N GLN A 14 0.98 6.84 9.13
CA GLN A 14 -0.11 6.35 8.30
C GLN A 14 0.03 4.85 8.03
N CYS A 15 1.25 4.38 7.74
CA CYS A 15 1.52 2.96 7.54
C CYS A 15 1.26 2.15 8.80
N ARG A 16 1.64 2.66 9.97
CA ARG A 16 1.36 1.99 11.25
C ARG A 16 -0.15 1.83 11.45
N GLU A 17 -0.93 2.88 11.17
CA GLU A 17 -2.38 2.81 11.28
C GLU A 17 -3.00 1.79 10.33
N ILE A 18 -2.47 1.68 9.11
CA ILE A 18 -2.92 0.67 8.15
C ILE A 18 -2.66 -0.74 8.70
N VAL A 19 -1.46 -0.98 9.25
CA VAL A 19 -1.13 -2.29 9.84
C VAL A 19 -2.06 -2.61 11.02
N GLU A 20 -2.47 -1.62 11.78
CA GLU A 20 -3.36 -1.80 12.93
C GLU A 20 -4.83 -2.06 12.54
N LEU A 21 -5.21 -1.89 11.26
CA LEU A 21 -6.57 -2.14 10.80
C LEU A 21 -7.00 -3.61 10.92
N ASP A 22 -6.05 -4.53 10.80
CA ASP A 22 -6.33 -5.96 10.88
C ASP A 22 -5.07 -6.71 11.32
N LYS A 23 -5.27 -7.74 12.15
CA LYS A 23 -4.16 -8.55 12.68
C LYS A 23 -3.37 -9.29 11.60
N SER A 24 -3.98 -9.53 10.43
CA SER A 24 -3.33 -10.23 9.32
C SER A 24 -2.40 -9.35 8.51
N ILE A 25 -2.48 -8.03 8.65
CA ILE A 25 -1.61 -7.09 7.94
C ILE A 25 -0.26 -7.03 8.66
N LEU A 26 0.83 -7.34 7.93
CA LEU A 26 2.18 -7.41 8.51
C LEU A 26 3.07 -6.23 8.11
N LEU A 27 2.74 -5.55 7.04
CA LEU A 27 3.58 -4.49 6.48
C LEU A 27 2.72 -3.51 5.72
N ALA A 28 3.05 -2.24 5.84
CA ALA A 28 2.54 -1.21 4.94
C ALA A 28 3.70 -0.28 4.56
N ALA A 29 3.74 0.15 3.31
CA ALA A 29 4.78 1.04 2.80
C ALA A 29 4.19 2.00 1.78
N VAL A 30 4.53 3.28 1.89
CA VAL A 30 4.16 4.31 0.92
C VAL A 30 5.36 4.59 0.04
N VAL A 31 5.17 4.45 -1.26
CA VAL A 31 6.23 4.57 -2.27
C VAL A 31 5.81 5.61 -3.31
N GLU A 32 6.72 6.50 -3.68
CA GLU A 32 6.52 7.49 -4.74
C GLU A 32 7.79 7.60 -5.58
N ASN A 33 7.68 7.35 -6.89
CA ASN A 33 8.82 7.37 -7.82
C ASN A 33 9.99 6.53 -7.32
N ALA A 34 9.71 5.31 -6.88
CA ALA A 34 10.64 4.35 -6.29
C ALA A 34 11.22 4.74 -4.93
N ASP A 35 10.95 5.96 -4.45
CA ASP A 35 11.39 6.40 -3.13
C ASP A 35 10.42 5.93 -2.04
N LEU A 36 10.99 5.47 -0.94
CA LEU A 36 10.22 5.07 0.23
C LEU A 36 9.91 6.30 1.07
N LEU A 37 8.64 6.70 1.11
CA LEU A 37 8.19 7.83 1.93
C LEU A 37 7.97 7.44 3.38
N GLY A 38 7.56 6.20 3.63
CA GLY A 38 7.37 5.68 4.95
C GLY A 38 6.99 4.22 4.90
N CYS A 39 7.24 3.50 6.01
CA CYS A 39 6.85 2.10 6.12
C CYS A 39 6.71 1.71 7.58
N PHE A 40 5.98 0.63 7.81
CA PHE A 40 5.86 0.00 9.11
C PHE A 40 5.82 -1.51 8.93
N PHE A 41 6.73 -2.20 9.64
CA PHE A 41 6.81 -3.66 9.66
C PHE A 41 6.38 -4.14 11.02
N LYS A 42 5.34 -4.97 11.06
CA LYS A 42 4.88 -5.59 12.29
C LYS A 42 5.85 -6.70 12.70
N LYS A 43 6.31 -6.68 13.94
CA LYS A 43 7.18 -7.74 14.47
C LYS A 43 6.45 -9.09 14.43
N PRO A 44 7.10 -10.21 14.11
CA PRO A 44 8.55 -10.37 13.92
C PRO A 44 9.03 -10.19 12.47
N MET A 45 8.23 -9.62 11.59
CA MET A 45 8.63 -9.42 10.20
C MET A 45 9.83 -8.47 10.11
N VAL A 46 10.87 -8.90 9.38
CA VAL A 46 12.11 -8.14 9.20
C VAL A 46 12.12 -7.53 7.80
N PRO A 47 12.43 -6.22 7.68
CA PRO A 47 12.55 -5.60 6.35
C PRO A 47 13.66 -6.26 5.53
N PRO A 48 13.52 -6.34 4.20
CA PRO A 48 14.62 -6.79 3.34
C PRO A 48 15.80 -5.80 3.43
N ASN A 49 17.00 -6.22 3.01
CA ASN A 49 18.11 -5.28 2.94
C ASN A 49 17.80 -4.15 1.97
N GLU A 50 18.51 -3.04 2.08
CA GLU A 50 18.20 -1.81 1.33
C GLU A 50 18.18 -2.01 -0.19
N HIS A 51 19.17 -2.75 -0.73
CA HIS A 51 19.22 -3.02 -2.16
C HIS A 51 18.00 -3.84 -2.62
N ARG A 52 17.67 -4.90 -1.90
CA ARG A 52 16.52 -5.75 -2.24
C ARG A 52 15.21 -4.98 -2.11
N PHE A 53 15.09 -4.15 -1.10
CA PHE A 53 13.91 -3.32 -0.88
C PHE A 53 13.73 -2.32 -2.03
N LYS A 54 14.81 -1.70 -2.49
CA LYS A 54 14.77 -0.77 -3.62
C LYS A 54 14.30 -1.47 -4.90
N VAL A 55 14.81 -2.66 -5.17
CA VAL A 55 14.37 -3.45 -6.32
C VAL A 55 12.88 -3.75 -6.25
N LEU A 56 12.39 -4.15 -5.07
CA LEU A 56 10.96 -4.42 -4.87
C LEU A 56 10.11 -3.18 -5.13
N ARG A 57 10.55 -2.01 -4.67
CA ARG A 57 9.81 -0.75 -4.90
C ARG A 57 9.69 -0.42 -6.39
N ILE A 58 10.78 -0.55 -7.11
CA ILE A 58 10.79 -0.32 -8.57
C ILE A 58 9.83 -1.28 -9.27
N GLN A 59 9.87 -2.56 -8.91
CA GLN A 59 9.02 -3.58 -9.51
C GLN A 59 7.54 -3.32 -9.23
N THR A 60 7.18 -2.94 -8.01
CA THR A 60 5.78 -2.67 -7.67
C THR A 60 5.24 -1.48 -8.46
N GLU A 61 6.04 -0.44 -8.66
CA GLU A 61 5.64 0.71 -9.46
C GLU A 61 5.44 0.34 -10.94
N LEU A 62 6.33 -0.48 -11.50
CA LEU A 62 6.19 -0.95 -12.88
C LEU A 62 4.89 -1.73 -13.06
N MET A 63 4.58 -2.62 -12.14
CA MET A 63 3.35 -3.41 -12.20
C MET A 63 2.11 -2.53 -12.08
N LEU A 64 2.13 -1.55 -11.18
CA LEU A 64 1.02 -0.60 -11.04
C LEU A 64 0.84 0.22 -12.32
N SER A 65 1.93 0.71 -12.90
CA SER A 65 1.90 1.48 -14.14
C SER A 65 1.30 0.69 -15.29
N MET A 66 1.69 -0.60 -15.42
CA MET A 66 1.14 -1.48 -16.45
C MET A 66 -0.36 -1.68 -16.28
N ALA A 67 -0.81 -1.89 -15.06
CA ALA A 67 -2.24 -2.05 -14.77
C ALA A 67 -3.03 -0.79 -15.06
N LYS A 68 -2.49 0.38 -14.72
CA LYS A 68 -3.15 1.66 -14.98
C LYS A 68 -3.28 1.96 -16.47
N ASN A 69 -2.35 1.47 -17.28
CA ASN A 69 -2.42 1.64 -18.73
C ASN A 69 -3.60 0.91 -19.37
N ASN A 70 -4.23 0.00 -18.66
CA ASN A 70 -5.38 -0.77 -19.14
C ASN A 70 -6.71 -0.30 -18.54
N GLU A 71 -6.72 0.85 -17.88
CA GLU A 71 -7.95 1.39 -17.27
C GLU A 71 -9.03 1.73 -18.29
N ASP A 72 -8.65 2.05 -19.51
CA ASP A 72 -9.59 2.30 -20.59
C ASP A 72 -10.43 1.07 -20.94
N PHE A 73 -9.89 -0.13 -20.74
CA PHE A 73 -10.56 -1.39 -21.00
C PHE A 73 -11.25 -1.95 -19.76
N PHE A 74 -10.55 -1.96 -18.62
CA PHE A 74 -11.04 -2.62 -17.39
C PHE A 74 -11.74 -1.68 -16.41
N GLY A 75 -11.65 -0.36 -16.63
CA GLY A 75 -12.15 0.62 -15.67
C GLY A 75 -11.04 1.06 -14.70
N GLU A 76 -11.38 1.99 -13.83
CA GLU A 76 -10.43 2.55 -12.88
C GLU A 76 -9.87 1.47 -11.95
N LEU A 77 -8.55 1.47 -11.78
CA LEU A 77 -7.85 0.51 -10.94
C LEU A 77 -8.04 0.86 -9.47
N SER A 78 -8.65 -0.04 -8.70
CA SER A 78 -8.79 0.11 -7.25
C SER A 78 -7.58 -0.42 -6.51
N TYR A 79 -7.10 -1.60 -6.88
CA TYR A 79 -5.89 -2.21 -6.33
C TYR A 79 -5.45 -3.40 -7.17
N LEU A 80 -4.16 -3.76 -7.04
CA LEU A 80 -3.62 -5.02 -7.53
C LEU A 80 -3.36 -5.94 -6.36
N MET A 81 -3.49 -7.24 -6.59
CA MET A 81 -3.20 -8.25 -5.59
C MET A 81 -2.27 -9.32 -6.16
N PHE A 82 -1.24 -9.67 -5.41
CA PHE A 82 -0.34 -10.77 -5.73
C PHE A 82 -0.50 -11.85 -4.67
N HIS A 83 -0.90 -13.02 -5.11
CA HIS A 83 -1.03 -14.19 -4.24
C HIS A 83 0.25 -15.01 -4.34
N SER A 84 1.01 -15.05 -3.24
CA SER A 84 2.26 -15.80 -3.17
C SER A 84 2.16 -16.88 -2.10
N GLN A 85 3.12 -17.80 -2.09
CA GLN A 85 3.07 -18.93 -1.15
C GLN A 85 3.03 -18.49 0.32
N LEU A 86 3.84 -17.49 0.68
CA LEU A 86 3.94 -17.06 2.08
C LEU A 86 3.02 -15.90 2.43
N LEU A 87 2.90 -14.92 1.54
CA LEU A 87 2.17 -13.69 1.79
C LEU A 87 1.41 -13.26 0.54
N ASP A 88 0.34 -12.50 0.75
CA ASP A 88 -0.32 -11.77 -0.32
C ASP A 88 0.09 -10.30 -0.23
N MET A 89 0.27 -9.67 -1.38
CA MET A 89 0.63 -8.25 -1.47
C MET A 89 -0.47 -7.51 -2.19
N PHE A 90 -0.97 -6.43 -1.57
CA PHE A 90 -1.92 -5.52 -2.19
C PHE A 90 -1.21 -4.22 -2.53
N LEU A 91 -1.45 -3.70 -3.74
CA LEU A 91 -0.94 -2.40 -4.17
C LEU A 91 -2.11 -1.47 -4.45
N PHE A 92 -2.20 -0.39 -3.69
CA PHE A 92 -3.27 0.61 -3.83
C PHE A 92 -2.69 1.88 -4.45
N PRO A 93 -3.21 2.33 -5.62
CA PRO A 93 -2.76 3.61 -6.18
C PRO A 93 -3.21 4.77 -5.29
N LEU A 94 -2.30 5.69 -5.00
CA LEU A 94 -2.58 6.86 -4.14
C LEU A 94 -2.65 8.17 -4.93
N GLY A 95 -1.95 8.25 -6.06
CA GLY A 95 -1.90 9.45 -6.86
C GLY A 95 -2.91 9.46 -7.97
N LYS A 96 -3.27 10.67 -8.44
CA LYS A 96 -4.05 10.86 -9.65
C LYS A 96 -3.12 11.20 -10.81
N GLY A 97 -3.49 10.78 -12.02
CA GLY A 97 -2.74 11.09 -13.23
C GLY A 97 -1.43 10.31 -13.33
N ARG A 98 -0.35 11.01 -13.71
CA ARG A 98 0.93 10.39 -14.00
C ARG A 98 1.81 10.10 -12.79
N LYS A 99 1.41 10.55 -11.60
CA LYS A 99 2.20 10.31 -10.39
C LYS A 99 2.10 8.83 -9.99
N LEU A 100 3.25 8.19 -9.88
CA LEU A 100 3.37 6.82 -9.42
C LEU A 100 3.55 6.81 -7.92
N LYS A 101 2.44 6.96 -7.19
CA LYS A 101 2.42 6.86 -5.74
C LYS A 101 1.50 5.70 -5.36
N LEU A 102 1.98 4.86 -4.48
CA LEU A 102 1.23 3.67 -4.08
C LEU A 102 1.40 3.35 -2.60
N LEU A 103 0.43 2.63 -2.07
CA LEU A 103 0.51 1.97 -0.77
C LEU A 103 0.63 0.47 -1.01
N ALA A 104 1.72 -0.14 -0.52
CA ALA A 104 1.90 -1.58 -0.56
C ALA A 104 1.55 -2.15 0.81
N VAL A 105 0.73 -3.22 0.82
CA VAL A 105 0.28 -3.87 2.05
C VAL A 105 0.52 -5.37 1.93
N ALA A 106 1.30 -5.95 2.85
CA ALA A 106 1.53 -7.38 2.91
C ALA A 106 0.61 -8.02 3.96
N VAL A 107 -0.05 -9.09 3.59
CA VAL A 107 -1.08 -9.73 4.40
C VAL A 107 -0.80 -11.23 4.51
N LYS A 108 -0.89 -11.76 5.72
CA LYS A 108 -0.70 -13.19 6.01
C LYS A 108 -2.05 -13.90 6.03
N ARG A 109 -2.15 -15.00 5.30
CA ARG A 109 -3.35 -15.86 5.34
C ARG A 109 -3.42 -16.67 6.64
N PRO A 110 -4.61 -17.08 7.13
CA PRO A 110 -5.92 -16.85 6.51
C PRO A 110 -6.49 -15.46 6.84
N TYR A 111 -7.23 -14.89 5.89
CA TYR A 111 -7.95 -13.63 6.06
C TYR A 111 -9.06 -13.54 5.01
N GLU A 112 -10.01 -12.64 5.24
CA GLU A 112 -11.06 -12.33 4.28
C GLU A 112 -10.57 -11.26 3.31
N HIS A 113 -10.33 -11.64 2.06
CA HIS A 113 -9.79 -10.77 1.01
C HIS A 113 -10.59 -9.48 0.84
N ASP A 114 -11.92 -9.58 0.72
CA ASP A 114 -12.78 -8.40 0.54
C ASP A 114 -12.77 -7.49 1.76
N GLN A 115 -12.66 -8.06 2.94
CA GLN A 115 -12.61 -7.31 4.20
C GLN A 115 -11.35 -6.45 4.29
N ILE A 116 -10.20 -7.01 3.93
CA ILE A 116 -8.94 -6.28 3.93
C ILE A 116 -9.00 -5.13 2.94
N ALA A 117 -9.43 -5.39 1.71
CA ALA A 117 -9.54 -4.36 0.68
C ALA A 117 -10.46 -3.22 1.13
N LYS A 118 -11.62 -3.53 1.70
CA LYS A 118 -12.57 -2.53 2.20
C LYS A 118 -11.99 -1.67 3.31
N LYS A 119 -11.31 -2.29 4.27
CA LYS A 119 -10.70 -1.56 5.40
C LYS A 119 -9.66 -0.57 4.91
N VAL A 120 -8.77 -1.02 4.01
CA VAL A 120 -7.71 -0.17 3.49
C VAL A 120 -8.28 0.94 2.59
N LEU A 121 -9.18 0.61 1.67
CA LEU A 121 -9.81 1.60 0.80
C LEU A 121 -10.59 2.64 1.59
N GLY A 122 -11.30 2.23 2.63
CA GLY A 122 -12.02 3.13 3.51
C GLY A 122 -11.08 4.11 4.21
N ARG A 123 -9.92 3.64 4.65
CA ARG A 123 -8.90 4.50 5.27
C ARG A 123 -8.32 5.48 4.26
N LEU A 124 -8.01 5.02 3.05
CA LEU A 124 -7.46 5.87 1.98
C LEU A 124 -8.45 6.96 1.55
N SER A 125 -9.74 6.67 1.48
CA SER A 125 -10.77 7.66 1.19
C SER A 125 -10.74 8.82 2.18
N ARG A 126 -10.54 8.54 3.46
CA ARG A 126 -10.43 9.56 4.51
C ARG A 126 -9.19 10.41 4.35
N ILE A 127 -8.09 9.81 3.92
CA ILE A 127 -6.81 10.51 3.71
C ILE A 127 -6.89 11.41 2.49
N ARG A 128 -7.58 10.96 1.45
CA ARG A 128 -7.71 11.70 0.18
C ARG A 128 -8.74 12.82 0.22
N ALA A 129 -9.68 12.73 1.13
CA ALA A 129 -10.80 13.69 1.23
C ALA A 129 -10.36 15.06 1.76
#